data_9e24eb56bb46f74f9b239d5f6b41dba0
#
_entry.id   9e24eb56bb46f74f9b239d5f6b41dba0
#
_cell.length_a   1.000
_cell.length_b   1.000
_cell.length_c   1.000
_cell.angle_alpha   90.00
_cell.angle_beta   90.00
_cell.angle_gamma   90.00
#
_symmetry.space_group_name_H-M   'P 1'
#
loop_
_entity.id
_entity.type
_entity.pdbx_description
1 polymer ?
#
loop_
_entity_poly.entity_id
_entity_poly.type
_entity_poly.pdbx_seq_one_letter_code
_entity_poly.pdbx_strand_id
1 'polypeptide(L)'
;MTKLDELIQELCPEGVEFRKVKEVYQRLKGTPITAGKMKEIENPQGEIKIFAGGRTVINAKEEDIPNANITRVPAVLVQSRGVIDAIYYDRPFTFKNEMWAYTADEPVSVKFLYYVLKNNMDYFRSAAAGMGSLPQISL
;
A
#
# COMPACT_ATOMS: atom_id res chain seq x y z
N MET A 1 6.52 -28.72 -8.75
CA MET A 1 6.25 -27.33 -9.23
C MET A 1 4.99 -26.78 -8.57
N THR A 2 5.00 -25.53 -8.20
CA THR A 2 3.80 -24.86 -7.70
C THR A 2 2.88 -24.50 -8.87
N LYS A 3 1.61 -24.24 -8.57
CA LYS A 3 0.66 -23.76 -9.58
C LYS A 3 1.12 -22.46 -10.22
N LEU A 4 1.80 -21.60 -9.44
CA LEU A 4 2.37 -20.35 -9.95
C LEU A 4 3.45 -20.64 -10.99
N ASP A 5 4.36 -21.59 -10.73
CA ASP A 5 5.40 -21.97 -11.68
C ASP A 5 4.82 -22.49 -12.99
N GLU A 6 3.77 -23.30 -12.91
CA GLU A 6 3.08 -23.82 -14.08
C GLU A 6 2.44 -22.69 -14.91
N LEU A 7 1.80 -21.72 -14.26
CA LEU A 7 1.20 -20.58 -14.93
C LEU A 7 2.27 -19.70 -15.59
N ILE A 8 3.41 -19.47 -14.94
CA ILE A 8 4.52 -18.70 -15.51
C ILE A 8 5.04 -19.40 -16.75
N GLN A 9 5.24 -20.72 -16.72
CA GLN A 9 5.72 -21.48 -17.89
C GLN A 9 4.72 -21.47 -19.05
N GLU A 10 3.42 -21.50 -18.75
CA GLU A 10 2.37 -21.46 -19.76
C GLU A 10 2.22 -20.10 -20.39
N LEU A 11 2.18 -19.03 -19.57
CA LEU A 11 1.91 -17.66 -20.01
C LEU A 11 3.17 -16.90 -20.44
N CYS A 12 4.33 -17.29 -19.91
CA CYS A 12 5.61 -16.64 -20.19
C CYS A 12 6.67 -17.68 -20.55
N PRO A 13 6.52 -18.39 -21.71
CA PRO A 13 7.44 -19.47 -22.08
C PRO A 13 8.88 -19.02 -22.30
N GLU A 14 9.10 -17.74 -22.55
CA GLU A 14 10.44 -17.17 -22.73
C GLU A 14 11.03 -16.67 -21.41
N GLY A 15 10.35 -16.90 -20.28
CA GLY A 15 10.76 -16.48 -18.96
C GLY A 15 10.09 -15.20 -18.50
N VAL A 16 10.41 -14.80 -17.28
CA VAL A 16 9.88 -13.61 -16.64
C VAL A 16 11.01 -12.61 -16.44
N GLU A 17 10.79 -11.37 -16.87
CA GLU A 17 11.75 -10.30 -16.67
C GLU A 17 11.67 -9.77 -15.22
N PHE A 18 12.82 -9.67 -14.55
CA PHE A 18 12.91 -9.11 -13.21
C PHE A 18 13.13 -7.60 -13.30
N ARG A 19 12.25 -6.83 -12.64
CA ARG A 19 12.34 -5.37 -12.58
C ARG A 19 12.20 -4.90 -11.15
N LYS A 20 12.83 -3.77 -10.84
CA LYS A 20 12.64 -3.13 -9.54
C LYS A 20 11.25 -2.52 -9.46
N VAL A 21 10.69 -2.48 -8.25
CA VAL A 21 9.37 -1.89 -8.02
C VAL A 21 9.27 -0.49 -8.61
N LYS A 22 10.28 0.34 -8.41
CA LYS A 22 10.30 1.72 -8.92
C LYS A 22 10.29 1.85 -10.45
N GLU A 23 10.62 0.79 -11.17
CA GLU A 23 10.62 0.77 -12.64
C GLU A 23 9.24 0.49 -13.22
N VAL A 24 8.43 -0.28 -12.50
CA VAL A 24 7.11 -0.73 -12.94
C VAL A 24 5.98 0.03 -12.26
N TYR A 25 6.19 0.42 -11.01
CA TYR A 25 5.16 0.99 -10.16
C TYR A 25 5.47 2.45 -9.83
N GLN A 26 4.40 3.24 -9.76
CA GLN A 26 4.48 4.66 -9.40
C GLN A 26 4.17 4.81 -7.92
N ARG A 27 5.04 5.51 -7.18
CA ARG A 27 4.79 5.83 -5.79
C ARG A 27 3.81 6.99 -5.69
N LEU A 28 2.77 6.81 -4.89
CA LEU A 28 1.74 7.81 -4.67
C LEU A 28 2.10 8.71 -3.48
N LYS A 29 1.51 9.90 -3.45
CA LYS A 29 1.67 10.84 -2.34
C LYS A 29 0.48 10.77 -1.41
N GLY A 30 0.76 10.79 -0.11
CA GLY A 30 -0.27 10.90 0.92
C GLY A 30 -0.67 12.34 1.20
N THR A 31 -1.54 12.49 2.20
CA THR A 31 -1.98 13.79 2.71
C THR A 31 -1.25 14.09 4.01
N PRO A 32 -0.66 15.29 4.17
CA PRO A 32 -0.01 15.67 5.41
C PRO A 32 -1.06 16.01 6.48
N ILE A 33 -1.50 14.99 7.21
CA ILE A 33 -2.56 15.11 8.21
C ILE A 33 -2.09 14.51 9.54
N THR A 34 -2.49 15.15 10.65
CA THR A 34 -2.18 14.68 12.00
C THR A 34 -3.25 13.71 12.51
N ALA A 35 -2.89 12.89 13.48
CA ALA A 35 -3.85 11.98 14.12
C ALA A 35 -5.02 12.75 14.78
N GLY A 36 -4.73 13.91 15.38
CA GLY A 36 -5.76 14.75 15.96
C GLY A 36 -6.74 15.26 14.92
N LYS A 37 -6.25 15.70 13.77
CA LYS A 37 -7.10 16.16 12.67
C LYS A 37 -7.94 15.03 12.10
N MET A 38 -7.38 13.82 12.01
CA MET A 38 -8.14 12.65 11.57
C MET A 38 -9.35 12.38 12.47
N LYS A 39 -9.16 12.45 13.78
CA LYS A 39 -10.28 12.30 14.72
C LYS A 39 -11.34 13.38 14.55
N GLU A 40 -10.91 14.61 14.32
CA GLU A 40 -11.79 15.76 14.13
C GLU A 40 -12.69 15.61 12.91
N ILE A 41 -12.16 15.11 11.81
CA ILE A 41 -12.89 15.01 10.53
C ILE A 41 -13.52 13.64 10.29
N GLU A 42 -13.33 12.68 11.18
CA GLU A 42 -13.90 11.33 11.04
C GLU A 42 -15.41 11.40 10.87
N ASN A 43 -15.90 10.76 9.79
CA ASN A 43 -17.31 10.74 9.45
C ASN A 43 -17.67 9.38 8.85
N PRO A 44 -18.49 8.55 9.54
CA PRO A 44 -18.86 7.24 9.05
C PRO A 44 -19.54 7.24 7.67
N GLN A 45 -20.13 8.37 7.28
CA GLN A 45 -20.77 8.53 5.97
C GLN A 45 -19.84 9.12 4.91
N GLY A 46 -18.56 9.35 5.26
CA GLY A 46 -17.57 9.86 4.32
C GLY A 46 -17.22 8.84 3.28
N GLU A 47 -17.03 9.31 2.03
CA GLU A 47 -16.68 8.46 0.89
C GLU A 47 -15.17 8.21 0.75
N ILE A 48 -14.35 8.97 1.45
CA ILE A 48 -12.89 8.85 1.38
C ILE A 48 -12.36 8.08 2.58
N LYS A 49 -11.60 7.03 2.32
CA LYS A 49 -10.91 6.29 3.37
C LYS A 49 -9.52 6.88 3.59
N ILE A 50 -9.16 7.11 4.85
CA ILE A 50 -7.84 7.61 5.23
C ILE A 50 -7.11 6.52 6.02
N PHE A 51 -5.99 6.07 5.48
CA PHE A 51 -5.14 5.06 6.12
C PHE A 51 -4.02 5.73 6.91
N ALA A 52 -3.75 5.20 8.09
CA ALA A 52 -2.65 5.66 8.93
C ALA A 52 -1.87 4.47 9.48
N GLY A 53 -0.73 4.73 10.10
CA GLY A 53 0.05 3.69 10.76
C GLY A 53 -0.70 2.99 11.87
N GLY A 54 -0.24 1.80 12.29
CA GLY A 54 -0.87 1.04 13.35
C GLY A 54 -2.23 0.45 12.98
N ARG A 55 -2.53 0.28 11.69
CA ARG A 55 -3.81 -0.21 11.17
C ARG A 55 -4.98 0.74 11.44
N THR A 56 -4.69 2.00 11.68
CA THR A 56 -5.73 3.02 11.84
C THR A 56 -6.35 3.35 10.49
N VAL A 57 -7.67 3.26 10.39
CA VAL A 57 -8.41 3.59 9.18
C VAL A 57 -9.67 4.34 9.58
N ILE A 58 -9.91 5.48 8.95
CA ILE A 58 -11.14 6.24 9.14
C ILE A 58 -11.78 6.56 7.81
N ASN A 59 -13.05 6.93 7.84
CA ASN A 59 -13.74 7.52 6.70
C ASN A 59 -13.92 9.00 6.93
N ALA A 60 -13.88 9.80 5.87
CA ALA A 60 -14.11 11.24 5.96
C ALA A 60 -14.70 11.74 4.64
N LYS A 61 -15.29 12.94 4.69
CA LYS A 61 -15.71 13.61 3.47
C LYS A 61 -14.52 14.32 2.83
N GLU A 62 -14.41 14.27 1.51
CA GLU A 62 -13.30 14.89 0.78
C GLU A 62 -13.13 16.37 1.15
N GLU A 63 -14.23 17.09 1.25
CA GLU A 63 -14.26 18.52 1.59
C GLU A 63 -13.69 18.84 2.98
N ASP A 64 -13.69 17.88 3.88
CA ASP A 64 -13.21 18.05 5.26
C ASP A 64 -11.71 17.74 5.40
N ILE A 65 -11.09 17.15 4.38
CA ILE A 65 -9.68 16.75 4.41
C ILE A 65 -8.82 17.92 3.95
N PRO A 66 -8.01 18.54 4.83
CA PRO A 66 -7.18 19.68 4.46
C PRO A 66 -6.06 19.25 3.51
N ASN A 67 -5.86 20.01 2.43
CA ASN A 67 -4.82 19.76 1.43
C ASN A 67 -4.87 18.32 0.91
N ALA A 68 -6.08 17.81 0.67
CA ALA A 68 -6.31 16.42 0.32
C ALA A 68 -5.61 16.01 -0.97
N ASN A 69 -4.90 14.88 -0.90
CA ASN A 69 -4.24 14.26 -2.03
C ASN A 69 -4.91 12.90 -2.25
N ILE A 70 -6.03 12.90 -2.96
CA ILE A 70 -6.89 11.73 -3.09
C ILE A 70 -6.42 10.85 -4.24
N THR A 71 -6.21 9.57 -3.94
CA THR A 71 -5.93 8.56 -4.95
C THR A 71 -7.23 7.92 -5.41
N ARG A 72 -7.45 7.91 -6.73
CA ARG A 72 -8.68 7.39 -7.33
C ARG A 72 -8.44 6.19 -8.24
N VAL A 73 -7.29 5.56 -8.12
CA VAL A 73 -6.90 4.39 -8.90
C VAL A 73 -6.57 3.23 -7.95
N PRO A 74 -6.66 1.98 -8.41
CA PRO A 74 -6.26 0.85 -7.59
C PRO A 74 -4.82 0.97 -7.13
N ALA A 75 -4.57 0.66 -5.87
CA ALA A 75 -3.24 0.81 -5.28
C ALA A 75 -2.96 -0.24 -4.22
N VAL A 76 -1.68 -0.45 -3.93
CA VAL A 76 -1.22 -1.23 -2.80
C VAL A 76 -0.61 -0.27 -1.79
N LEU A 77 -1.14 -0.28 -0.57
CA LEU A 77 -0.58 0.47 0.54
C LEU A 77 0.35 -0.44 1.34
N VAL A 78 1.50 0.09 1.73
CA VAL A 78 2.46 -0.64 2.54
C VAL A 78 2.64 0.10 3.86
N GLN A 79 2.37 -0.60 4.94
CA GLN A 79 2.69 -0.13 6.27
C GLN A 79 4.11 -0.57 6.60
N SER A 80 5.03 0.39 6.62
CA SER A 80 6.47 0.12 6.75
C SER A 80 7.01 0.26 8.17
N ARG A 81 6.19 0.73 9.11
CA ARG A 81 6.56 0.94 10.51
C ARG A 81 5.54 0.30 11.45
N GLY A 82 6.01 -0.18 12.58
CA GLY A 82 5.17 -0.88 13.53
C GLY A 82 4.75 -2.23 12.99
N VAL A 83 3.47 -2.43 12.72
CA VAL A 83 2.97 -3.66 12.09
C VAL A 83 3.23 -3.58 10.59
N ILE A 84 4.17 -4.37 10.08
CA ILE A 84 4.46 -4.43 8.64
C ILE A 84 3.33 -5.19 7.95
N ASP A 85 2.69 -4.56 6.97
CA ASP A 85 1.58 -5.17 6.23
C ASP A 85 1.39 -4.51 4.87
N ALA A 86 0.60 -5.15 4.01
CA ALA A 86 0.23 -4.64 2.70
C ALA A 86 -1.28 -4.73 2.53
N ILE A 87 -1.87 -3.71 1.90
CA ILE A 87 -3.31 -3.59 1.70
C ILE A 87 -3.57 -3.24 0.24
N TYR A 88 -4.44 -4.00 -0.43
CA TYR A 88 -4.96 -3.62 -1.75
C TYR A 88 -6.26 -2.83 -1.58
N TYR A 89 -6.37 -1.69 -2.28
CA TYR A 89 -7.57 -0.86 -2.20
C TYR A 89 -7.85 -0.21 -3.55
N ASP A 90 -9.09 -0.27 -4.00
CA ASP A 90 -9.49 0.16 -5.35
C ASP A 90 -10.58 1.23 -5.37
N ARG A 91 -10.83 1.89 -4.24
CA ARG A 91 -11.79 3.00 -4.12
C ARG A 91 -11.04 4.29 -3.77
N PRO A 92 -11.68 5.47 -3.87
CA PRO A 92 -11.01 6.72 -3.49
C PRO A 92 -10.51 6.68 -2.04
N PHE A 93 -9.25 7.04 -1.86
CA PHE A 93 -8.60 7.04 -0.55
C PHE A 93 -7.46 8.04 -0.50
N THR A 94 -7.00 8.28 0.72
CA THR A 94 -5.71 8.91 0.96
C THR A 94 -5.04 8.25 2.17
N PHE A 95 -3.87 8.69 2.54
CA PHE A 95 -3.09 8.08 3.62
C PHE A 95 -2.14 9.10 4.23
N LYS A 96 -1.72 8.87 5.47
CA LYS A 96 -0.69 9.68 6.11
C LYS A 96 0.66 9.40 5.46
N ASN A 97 1.51 10.44 5.41
CA ASN A 97 2.81 10.37 4.71
C ASN A 97 3.78 9.30 5.26
N GLU A 98 3.52 8.74 6.42
CA GLU A 98 4.32 7.65 6.98
C GLU A 98 4.08 6.30 6.31
N MET A 99 3.03 6.17 5.53
CA MET A 99 2.75 4.98 4.75
C MET A 99 3.24 5.15 3.31
N TRP A 100 3.40 4.03 2.63
CA TRP A 100 3.73 4.00 1.21
C TRP A 100 2.56 3.46 0.42
N ALA A 101 2.36 3.99 -0.79
CA ALA A 101 1.36 3.46 -1.70
C ALA A 101 1.91 3.46 -3.12
N TYR A 102 1.57 2.42 -3.86
CA TYR A 102 2.05 2.21 -5.22
C TYR A 102 0.89 1.86 -6.13
N THR A 103 0.93 2.39 -7.35
CA THR A 103 0.01 2.03 -8.42
C THR A 103 0.80 1.67 -9.69
N ALA A 104 0.10 1.18 -10.70
CA ALA A 104 0.66 0.89 -12.01
C ALA A 104 -0.38 1.18 -13.07
N ASP A 105 0.02 1.20 -14.33
CA ASP A 105 -0.88 1.48 -15.45
C ASP A 105 -2.01 0.46 -15.56
N GLU A 106 -1.72 -0.80 -15.19
CA GLU A 106 -2.71 -1.87 -15.25
C GLU A 106 -3.12 -2.35 -13.85
N PRO A 107 -4.43 -2.48 -13.56
CA PRO A 107 -4.89 -2.99 -12.27
C PRO A 107 -4.36 -4.38 -11.91
N VAL A 108 -4.15 -5.24 -12.89
CA VAL A 108 -3.57 -6.57 -12.70
C VAL A 108 -2.18 -6.49 -12.10
N SER A 109 -1.36 -5.53 -12.54
CA SER A 109 -0.02 -5.32 -12.00
C SER A 109 -0.05 -4.89 -10.54
N VAL A 110 -1.04 -4.08 -10.16
CA VAL A 110 -1.23 -3.66 -8.78
C VAL A 110 -1.57 -4.86 -7.89
N LYS A 111 -2.49 -5.72 -8.32
CA LYS A 111 -2.83 -6.94 -7.59
C LYS A 111 -1.63 -7.88 -7.49
N PHE A 112 -0.84 -7.99 -8.53
CA PHE A 112 0.37 -8.82 -8.53
C PHE A 112 1.34 -8.36 -7.44
N LEU A 113 1.59 -7.06 -7.34
CA LEU A 113 2.46 -6.51 -6.29
C LEU A 113 1.90 -6.84 -4.90
N TYR A 114 0.59 -6.70 -4.71
CA TYR A 114 -0.05 -7.04 -3.45
C TYR A 114 0.22 -8.50 -3.05
N TYR A 115 0.02 -9.43 -3.97
CA TYR A 115 0.25 -10.85 -3.69
C TYR A 115 1.72 -11.17 -3.42
N VAL A 116 2.63 -10.54 -4.15
CA VAL A 116 4.07 -10.71 -3.93
C VAL A 116 4.44 -10.24 -2.52
N LEU A 117 3.95 -9.08 -2.10
CA LEU A 117 4.21 -8.56 -0.76
C LEU A 117 3.61 -9.45 0.32
N LYS A 118 2.38 -9.91 0.14
CA LYS A 118 1.72 -10.80 1.11
C LYS A 118 2.43 -12.15 1.23
N ASN A 119 2.87 -12.71 0.12
CA ASN A 119 3.57 -14.00 0.13
C ASN A 119 4.97 -13.92 0.74
N ASN A 120 5.54 -12.73 0.84
CA ASN A 120 6.86 -12.51 1.41
C ASN A 120 6.81 -11.74 2.74
N MET A 121 5.64 -11.67 3.37
CA MET A 121 5.43 -10.87 4.57
C MET A 121 6.32 -11.30 5.73
N ASP A 122 6.55 -12.60 5.90
CA ASP A 122 7.42 -13.11 6.94
C ASP A 122 8.86 -12.61 6.77
N TYR A 123 9.33 -12.55 5.52
CA TYR A 123 10.63 -11.99 5.21
C TYR A 123 10.72 -10.50 5.60
N PHE A 124 9.73 -9.71 5.22
CA PHE A 124 9.72 -8.28 5.53
C PHE A 124 9.65 -8.03 7.03
N ARG A 125 8.84 -8.80 7.75
CA ARG A 125 8.75 -8.68 9.21
C ARG A 125 10.05 -9.07 9.90
N SER A 126 10.72 -10.11 9.42
CA SER A 126 12.02 -10.51 9.93
C SER A 126 13.08 -9.45 9.66
N ALA A 127 13.10 -8.86 8.46
CA ALA A 127 14.04 -7.80 8.11
C ALA A 127 13.83 -6.54 8.96
N ALA A 128 12.60 -6.27 9.38
CA ALA A 128 12.26 -5.11 10.21
C ALA A 128 12.59 -5.32 11.69
N ALA A 129 12.60 -6.55 12.19
CA ALA A 129 12.68 -6.86 13.62
C ALA A 129 13.95 -6.37 14.32
N GLY A 130 15.05 -6.13 13.60
CA GLY A 130 16.31 -5.66 14.18
C GLY A 130 16.52 -4.15 14.14
N MET A 131 15.53 -3.36 13.78
CA MET A 131 15.69 -1.94 13.48
C MET A 131 15.29 -0.98 14.61
N GLY A 132 15.64 -1.29 15.85
CA GLY A 132 15.39 -0.40 16.99
C GLY A 132 13.98 -0.49 17.54
N SER A 133 13.50 0.61 18.16
CA SER A 133 12.24 0.62 18.90
C SER A 133 10.98 0.53 18.04
N LEU A 134 11.07 0.98 16.78
CA LEU A 134 9.98 0.88 15.82
C LEU A 134 10.47 0.13 14.58
N PRO A 135 10.02 -1.11 14.37
CA PRO A 135 10.37 -1.83 13.14
C PRO A 135 9.99 -1.04 11.90
N GLN A 136 10.90 -1.00 10.94
CA GLN A 136 10.63 -0.38 9.64
C GLN A 136 11.41 -1.08 8.55
N ILE A 137 10.89 -1.00 7.32
CA ILE A 137 11.57 -1.47 6.12
C ILE A 137 11.75 -0.30 5.15
N SER A 138 12.72 -0.40 4.24
CA SER A 138 12.87 0.53 3.12
C SER A 138 12.74 -0.24 1.81
N LEU A 139 12.02 0.33 0.86
CA LEU A 139 11.83 -0.24 -0.47
C LEU A 139 12.70 0.44 -1.51
#